data_8d9a92550f4c0cd64f0aa9ebfc5a6226
#
_entry.id   8d9a92550f4c0cd64f0aa9ebfc5a6226
#
_cell.length_a   1.000
_cell.length_b   1.000
_cell.length_c   1.000
_cell.angle_alpha   90.00
_cell.angle_beta   90.00
_cell.angle_gamma   90.00
#
_symmetry.space_group_name_H-M   'P 1'
#
loop_
_entity.id
_entity.type
_entity.pdbx_description
1 polymer ?
#
loop_
_entity_poly.entity_id
_entity_poly.type
_entity_poly.pdbx_seq_one_letter_code
_entity_poly.pdbx_strand_id
1 'polypeptide(L)'
;AKEVQGKPVAIIADTVKGKGISFMEDQVGWHGIPPKKADFERALAELQAVCPSLTDARVRQLLAKAEDYAAKVEAETDALVPAFSRSYWWNSESGMQVEMDPTRFGFGRGLEKAGEDPRVVTLHADISASIKITDFEANHPERANRVFSVGIAEQNMISVAAGFAKEGKIPVTGTYGVFGAGRCWDQ
;
A
#
# COMPACT_ATOMS: atom_id res chain seq x y z
N ALA A 1 -6.62 -27.51 -12.07
CA ALA A 1 -8.00 -27.16 -11.68
C ALA A 1 -9.01 -27.54 -12.76
N LYS A 2 -8.77 -27.18 -14.04
CA LYS A 2 -9.73 -27.44 -15.13
C LYS A 2 -9.98 -28.93 -15.41
N GLU A 3 -9.07 -29.81 -15.03
CA GLU A 3 -9.15 -31.26 -15.24
C GLU A 3 -9.87 -31.99 -14.08
N VAL A 4 -10.08 -31.31 -12.97
CA VAL A 4 -10.77 -31.89 -11.81
C VAL A 4 -12.28 -31.69 -11.95
N GLN A 5 -13.02 -32.79 -12.01
CA GLN A 5 -14.48 -32.79 -12.11
C GLN A 5 -15.13 -33.36 -10.84
N GLY A 6 -16.35 -32.94 -10.57
CA GLY A 6 -17.18 -33.48 -9.50
C GLY A 6 -16.83 -33.05 -8.08
N LYS A 7 -15.86 -32.16 -7.87
CA LYS A 7 -15.51 -31.61 -6.56
C LYS A 7 -14.96 -30.18 -6.69
N PRO A 8 -15.10 -29.34 -5.66
CA PRO A 8 -14.50 -28.01 -5.64
C PRO A 8 -12.97 -28.11 -5.60
N VAL A 9 -12.30 -27.12 -6.20
CA VAL A 9 -10.85 -27.02 -6.23
C VAL A 9 -10.42 -25.68 -5.64
N ALA A 10 -9.59 -25.72 -4.61
CA ALA A 10 -8.90 -24.54 -4.07
C ALA A 10 -7.44 -24.57 -4.55
N ILE A 11 -6.97 -23.44 -5.07
CA ILE A 11 -5.56 -23.24 -5.42
C ILE A 11 -4.95 -22.31 -4.38
N ILE A 12 -4.00 -22.81 -3.62
CA ILE A 12 -3.22 -22.00 -2.68
C ILE A 12 -1.89 -21.69 -3.39
N ALA A 13 -1.67 -20.40 -3.66
CA ALA A 13 -0.44 -19.92 -4.29
C ALA A 13 0.49 -19.34 -3.21
N ASP A 14 1.63 -19.98 -3.02
CA ASP A 14 2.72 -19.40 -2.24
C ASP A 14 3.55 -18.51 -3.17
N THR A 15 3.43 -17.20 -2.96
CA THR A 15 3.98 -16.19 -3.87
C THR A 15 5.11 -15.40 -3.22
N VAL A 16 6.07 -14.99 -4.05
CA VAL A 16 7.18 -14.12 -3.65
C VAL A 16 7.01 -12.77 -4.33
N LYS A 17 7.01 -11.69 -3.56
CA LYS A 17 6.91 -10.33 -4.12
C LYS A 17 8.07 -10.07 -5.08
N GLY A 18 7.78 -9.53 -6.27
CA GLY A 18 8.80 -9.23 -7.28
C GLY A 18 9.42 -10.45 -7.97
N LYS A 19 8.83 -11.65 -7.82
CA LYS A 19 9.32 -12.89 -8.43
C LYS A 19 9.59 -12.76 -9.91
N GLY A 20 10.78 -13.17 -10.32
CA GLY A 20 11.25 -13.15 -11.70
C GLY A 20 12.09 -11.92 -12.07
N ILE A 21 12.27 -10.97 -11.15
CA ILE A 21 13.16 -9.82 -11.32
C ILE A 21 14.11 -9.78 -10.12
N SER A 22 15.38 -10.10 -10.35
CA SER A 22 16.34 -10.40 -9.30
C SER A 22 16.51 -9.30 -8.23
N PHE A 23 16.42 -8.06 -8.63
CA PHE A 23 16.58 -6.90 -7.74
C PHE A 23 15.28 -6.42 -7.08
N MET A 24 14.14 -7.01 -7.44
CA MET A 24 12.83 -6.72 -6.86
C MET A 24 12.35 -7.83 -5.93
N GLU A 25 12.83 -9.06 -6.13
CA GLU A 25 12.40 -10.24 -5.39
C GLU A 25 12.67 -10.07 -3.89
N ASP A 26 11.61 -10.17 -3.08
CA ASP A 26 11.60 -9.95 -1.61
C ASP A 26 12.11 -8.59 -1.13
N GLN A 27 12.16 -7.60 -2.01
CA GLN A 27 12.62 -6.26 -1.65
C GLN A 27 11.45 -5.33 -1.33
N VAL A 28 11.28 -4.98 -0.06
CA VAL A 28 10.23 -4.05 0.42
C VAL A 28 10.30 -2.68 -0.25
N GLY A 29 11.49 -2.23 -0.63
CA GLY A 29 11.70 -0.96 -1.31
C GLY A 29 10.95 -0.81 -2.64
N TRP A 30 10.52 -1.92 -3.25
CA TRP A 30 9.73 -1.92 -4.48
C TRP A 30 8.21 -1.96 -4.25
N HIS A 31 7.77 -1.94 -3.00
CA HIS A 31 6.35 -1.89 -2.69
C HIS A 31 5.77 -0.51 -3.02
N GLY A 32 5.04 -0.42 -4.13
CA GLY A 32 4.38 0.82 -4.57
C GLY A 32 5.30 1.85 -5.24
N ILE A 33 6.51 1.48 -5.60
CA ILE A 33 7.44 2.34 -6.35
C ILE A 33 7.55 1.80 -7.78
N PRO A 34 7.15 2.57 -8.81
CA PRO A 34 7.35 2.17 -10.19
C PRO A 34 8.84 2.21 -10.57
N PRO A 35 9.33 1.27 -11.39
CA PRO A 35 10.72 1.28 -11.84
C PRO A 35 11.00 2.51 -12.71
N LYS A 36 12.16 3.11 -12.53
CA LYS A 36 12.69 4.13 -13.44
C LYS A 36 13.14 3.46 -14.74
N LYS A 37 13.45 4.26 -15.76
CA LYS A 37 13.82 3.76 -17.10
C LYS A 37 14.92 2.69 -17.06
N ALA A 38 16.01 2.93 -16.33
CA ALA A 38 17.12 1.98 -16.24
C ALA A 38 16.71 0.66 -15.54
N ASP A 39 15.90 0.75 -14.48
CA ASP A 39 15.39 -0.42 -13.76
C ASP A 39 14.40 -1.19 -14.64
N PHE A 40 13.57 -0.49 -15.40
CA PHE A 40 12.65 -1.10 -16.36
C PHE A 40 13.39 -1.88 -17.45
N GLU A 41 14.43 -1.29 -18.06
CA GLU A 41 15.24 -1.94 -19.09
C GLU A 41 15.94 -3.20 -18.54
N ARG A 42 16.47 -3.14 -17.33
CA ARG A 42 17.08 -4.28 -16.64
C ARG A 42 16.03 -5.37 -16.33
N ALA A 43 14.89 -5.00 -15.77
CA ALA A 43 13.81 -5.95 -15.48
C ALA A 43 13.29 -6.63 -16.74
N LEU A 44 13.15 -5.88 -17.83
CA LEU A 44 12.73 -6.41 -19.12
C LEU A 44 13.72 -7.44 -19.66
N ALA A 45 15.01 -7.17 -19.58
CA ALA A 45 16.05 -8.12 -20.02
C ALA A 45 16.00 -9.43 -19.22
N GLU A 46 15.82 -9.35 -17.89
CA GLU A 46 15.67 -10.54 -17.05
C GLU A 46 14.41 -11.34 -17.41
N LEU A 47 13.28 -10.67 -17.64
CA LEU A 47 12.02 -11.32 -18.02
C LEU A 47 12.10 -11.96 -19.42
N GLN A 48 12.75 -11.31 -20.38
CA GLN A 48 12.96 -11.87 -21.73
C GLN A 48 13.84 -13.13 -21.70
N ALA A 49 14.82 -13.18 -20.79
CA ALA A 49 15.68 -14.36 -20.64
C ALA A 49 14.91 -15.60 -20.18
N VAL A 50 13.84 -15.45 -19.40
CA VAL A 50 13.04 -16.57 -18.87
C VAL A 50 11.72 -16.79 -19.59
N CYS A 51 11.29 -15.85 -20.44
CA CYS A 51 10.04 -15.90 -21.17
C CYS A 51 10.27 -15.75 -22.68
N PRO A 52 10.48 -16.83 -23.43
CA PRO A 52 10.77 -16.76 -24.89
C PRO A 52 9.68 -16.10 -25.73
N SER A 53 8.45 -16.04 -25.24
CA SER A 53 7.34 -15.35 -25.92
C SER A 53 7.39 -13.83 -25.79
N LEU A 54 8.20 -13.30 -24.88
CA LEU A 54 8.40 -11.86 -24.66
C LEU A 54 9.49 -11.31 -25.61
N THR A 55 9.25 -11.43 -26.90
CA THR A 55 10.16 -10.91 -27.93
C THR A 55 10.15 -9.37 -27.97
N ASP A 56 11.19 -8.76 -28.54
CA ASP A 56 11.25 -7.30 -28.73
C ASP A 56 10.07 -6.76 -29.53
N ALA A 57 9.58 -7.52 -30.51
CA ALA A 57 8.40 -7.14 -31.26
C ALA A 57 7.15 -7.11 -30.36
N ARG A 58 7.01 -8.09 -29.47
CA ARG A 58 5.92 -8.15 -28.50
C ARG A 58 6.00 -7.01 -27.48
N VAL A 59 7.20 -6.71 -26.99
CA VAL A 59 7.44 -5.59 -26.09
C VAL A 59 7.05 -4.27 -26.74
N ARG A 60 7.53 -3.98 -27.95
CA ARG A 60 7.13 -2.77 -28.68
C ARG A 60 5.62 -2.67 -28.86
N GLN A 61 4.95 -3.76 -29.18
CA GLN A 61 3.48 -3.79 -29.31
C GLN A 61 2.77 -3.46 -27.99
N LEU A 62 3.27 -3.98 -26.87
CA LEU A 62 2.70 -3.72 -25.54
C LEU A 62 2.93 -2.27 -25.11
N LEU A 63 4.12 -1.72 -25.36
CA LEU A 63 4.43 -0.32 -25.05
C LEU A 63 3.55 0.63 -25.85
N ALA A 64 3.41 0.42 -27.15
CA ALA A 64 2.54 1.23 -28.00
C ALA A 64 1.07 1.23 -27.51
N LYS A 65 0.57 0.07 -27.07
CA LYS A 65 -0.78 -0.01 -26.48
C LYS A 65 -0.88 0.72 -25.14
N ALA A 66 0.18 0.69 -24.32
CA ALA A 66 0.21 1.39 -23.04
C ALA A 66 0.23 2.91 -23.25
N GLU A 67 1.00 3.41 -24.22
CA GLU A 67 1.05 4.82 -24.60
C GLU A 67 -0.30 5.33 -25.11
N ASP A 68 -0.93 4.57 -26.01
CA ASP A 68 -2.27 4.88 -26.55
C ASP A 68 -3.32 4.94 -25.42
N TYR A 69 -3.29 3.95 -24.52
CA TYR A 69 -4.17 3.92 -23.35
C TYR A 69 -3.92 5.09 -22.40
N ALA A 70 -2.65 5.42 -22.13
CA ALA A 70 -2.29 6.53 -21.25
C ALA A 70 -2.80 7.86 -21.82
N ALA A 71 -2.59 8.11 -23.11
CA ALA A 71 -3.08 9.32 -23.79
C ALA A 71 -4.61 9.44 -23.71
N LYS A 72 -5.32 8.32 -23.90
CA LYS A 72 -6.78 8.28 -23.77
C LYS A 72 -7.24 8.62 -22.34
N VAL A 73 -6.63 8.00 -21.32
CA VAL A 73 -6.98 8.25 -19.92
C VAL A 73 -6.67 9.70 -19.53
N GLU A 74 -5.54 10.26 -19.98
CA GLU A 74 -5.18 11.66 -19.75
C GLU A 74 -6.23 12.60 -20.32
N ALA A 75 -6.62 12.41 -21.59
CA ALA A 75 -7.65 13.21 -22.24
C ALA A 75 -9.02 13.11 -21.54
N GLU A 76 -9.43 11.90 -21.12
CA GLU A 76 -10.66 11.69 -20.36
C GLU A 76 -10.59 12.36 -18.97
N THR A 77 -9.45 12.29 -18.31
CA THR A 77 -9.23 12.89 -16.98
C THR A 77 -9.26 14.40 -17.07
N ASP A 78 -8.57 15.00 -18.03
CA ASP A 78 -8.56 16.45 -18.25
C ASP A 78 -9.95 16.99 -18.57
N ALA A 79 -10.77 16.21 -19.26
CA ALA A 79 -12.16 16.57 -19.56
C ALA A 79 -13.09 16.51 -18.32
N LEU A 80 -12.74 15.67 -17.33
CA LEU A 80 -13.56 15.45 -16.12
C LEU A 80 -13.15 16.32 -14.94
N VAL A 81 -11.88 16.76 -14.89
CA VAL A 81 -11.38 17.59 -13.77
C VAL A 81 -11.82 19.04 -13.97
N PRO A 82 -12.74 19.56 -13.16
CA PRO A 82 -13.00 20.98 -13.13
C PRO A 82 -11.69 21.72 -12.81
N ALA A 83 -11.45 22.84 -13.49
CA ALA A 83 -10.32 23.70 -13.18
C ALA A 83 -10.46 24.28 -11.77
N PHE A 84 -10.07 23.54 -10.75
CA PHE A 84 -10.01 24.06 -9.40
C PHE A 84 -8.83 25.02 -9.28
N SER A 85 -9.11 26.23 -8.80
CA SER A 85 -8.05 27.11 -8.30
C SER A 85 -7.34 26.40 -7.15
N ARG A 86 -6.02 26.21 -7.25
CA ARG A 86 -5.19 25.70 -6.16
C ARG A 86 -4.89 26.75 -5.10
N SER A 87 -5.36 27.99 -5.28
CA SER A 87 -5.24 29.04 -4.28
C SER A 87 -6.36 28.90 -3.26
N TYR A 88 -6.04 28.39 -2.12
CA TYR A 88 -6.92 28.40 -0.96
C TYR A 88 -6.77 29.75 -0.24
N TRP A 89 -7.84 30.22 0.41
CA TRP A 89 -7.82 31.49 1.14
C TRP A 89 -6.71 31.58 2.21
N TRP A 90 -6.29 30.46 2.79
CA TRP A 90 -5.18 30.39 3.74
C TRP A 90 -3.79 30.37 3.06
N ASN A 91 -3.73 30.28 1.75
CA ASN A 91 -2.49 30.26 0.96
C ASN A 91 -2.39 31.51 0.07
N SER A 92 -3.20 32.54 0.34
CA SER A 92 -3.11 33.81 -0.36
C SER A 92 -1.81 34.55 0.05
N GLU A 93 -1.28 35.40 -0.83
CA GLU A 93 -0.04 36.16 -0.61
C GLU A 93 -0.04 36.98 0.68
N SER A 94 -1.20 37.35 1.18
CA SER A 94 -1.40 38.07 2.45
C SER A 94 -1.78 37.14 3.61
N GLY A 95 -1.85 35.85 3.40
CA GLY A 95 -2.36 34.88 4.35
C GLY A 95 -1.30 34.19 5.19
N MET A 96 -1.78 33.47 6.17
CA MET A 96 -0.99 32.61 7.03
C MET A 96 -0.28 31.52 6.20
N GLN A 97 1.04 31.47 6.26
CA GLN A 97 1.78 30.34 5.73
C GLN A 97 1.57 29.15 6.67
N VAL A 98 0.93 28.10 6.16
CA VAL A 98 0.72 26.86 6.89
C VAL A 98 1.69 25.83 6.35
N GLU A 99 2.52 25.28 7.22
CA GLU A 99 3.32 24.11 6.88
C GLU A 99 2.38 22.91 6.71
N MET A 100 2.39 22.35 5.52
CA MET A 100 1.53 21.21 5.17
C MET A 100 2.30 19.90 5.40
N ASP A 101 1.90 19.17 6.44
CA ASP A 101 2.45 17.85 6.74
C ASP A 101 1.38 16.76 6.51
N PRO A 102 1.69 15.65 5.83
CA PRO A 102 0.73 14.56 5.69
C PRO A 102 0.24 14.06 7.05
N THR A 103 -1.07 13.86 7.19
CA THR A 103 -1.71 13.42 8.45
C THR A 103 -1.10 12.16 9.06
N ARG A 104 -0.52 11.27 8.23
CA ARG A 104 0.17 10.06 8.69
C ARG A 104 1.36 10.35 9.62
N PHE A 105 2.06 11.47 9.47
CA PHE A 105 3.15 11.83 10.38
C PHE A 105 2.62 12.25 11.75
N GLY A 106 1.51 12.99 11.79
CA GLY A 106 0.83 13.29 13.05
C GLY A 106 0.30 12.02 13.73
N PHE A 107 -0.24 11.08 12.94
CA PHE A 107 -0.68 9.80 13.44
C PHE A 107 0.48 9.00 14.05
N GLY A 108 1.64 8.87 13.37
CA GLY A 108 2.82 8.17 13.89
C GLY A 108 3.32 8.75 15.20
N ARG A 109 3.49 10.07 15.27
CA ARG A 109 3.91 10.75 16.52
C ARG A 109 2.90 10.55 17.65
N GLY A 110 1.60 10.63 17.36
CA GLY A 110 0.54 10.39 18.34
C GLY A 110 0.54 8.94 18.82
N LEU A 111 0.76 8.00 17.93
CA LEU A 111 0.81 6.57 18.23
C LEU A 111 2.06 6.22 19.08
N GLU A 112 3.22 6.78 18.77
CA GLU A 112 4.44 6.64 19.56
C GLU A 112 4.20 7.07 21.00
N LYS A 113 3.59 8.24 21.21
CA LYS A 113 3.23 8.75 22.53
C LYS A 113 2.18 7.87 23.23
N ALA A 114 1.15 7.43 22.50
CA ALA A 114 0.13 6.54 23.07
C ALA A 114 0.71 5.21 23.55
N GLY A 115 1.81 4.76 22.94
CA GLY A 115 2.53 3.54 23.32
C GLY A 115 3.18 3.56 24.70
N GLU A 116 3.22 4.69 25.40
CA GLU A 116 3.60 4.78 26.82
C GLU A 116 2.63 3.97 27.71
N ASP A 117 1.37 3.87 27.31
CA ASP A 117 0.41 2.97 27.96
C ASP A 117 0.65 1.52 27.48
N PRO A 118 0.97 0.57 28.38
CA PRO A 118 1.27 -0.81 28.02
C PRO A 118 0.06 -1.58 27.50
N ARG A 119 -1.13 -1.03 27.61
CA ARG A 119 -2.36 -1.62 27.04
C ARG A 119 -2.50 -1.32 25.55
N VAL A 120 -1.85 -0.26 25.06
CA VAL A 120 -1.94 0.10 23.65
C VAL A 120 -1.25 -0.96 22.79
N VAL A 121 -1.99 -1.50 21.86
CA VAL A 121 -1.52 -2.41 20.80
C VAL A 121 -1.89 -1.82 19.43
N THR A 122 -1.10 -2.09 18.42
CA THR A 122 -1.35 -1.56 17.09
C THR A 122 -1.45 -2.67 16.06
N LEU A 123 -2.38 -2.53 15.12
CA LEU A 123 -2.63 -3.50 14.05
C LEU A 123 -2.61 -2.78 12.70
N HIS A 124 -2.10 -3.46 11.70
CA HIS A 124 -2.07 -2.94 10.32
C HIS A 124 -2.30 -4.04 9.28
N ALA A 125 -2.75 -3.62 8.10
CA ALA A 125 -3.01 -4.48 6.95
C ALA A 125 -1.83 -4.46 5.96
N ASP A 126 -0.62 -4.85 6.42
CA ASP A 126 0.63 -4.93 5.63
C ASP A 126 1.12 -3.57 5.05
N ILE A 127 0.84 -2.45 5.74
CA ILE A 127 1.23 -1.09 5.30
C ILE A 127 1.83 -0.22 6.42
N SER A 128 2.44 -0.84 7.44
CA SER A 128 2.95 -0.16 8.64
C SER A 128 3.82 1.07 8.35
N ALA A 129 4.77 0.96 7.44
CA ALA A 129 5.68 2.05 7.09
C ALA A 129 4.94 3.21 6.40
N SER A 130 3.98 2.90 5.51
CA SER A 130 3.24 3.90 4.75
C SER A 130 2.35 4.77 5.64
N ILE A 131 1.77 4.20 6.69
CA ILE A 131 0.89 4.88 7.64
C ILE A 131 1.60 5.24 8.95
N LYS A 132 2.92 5.07 9.03
CA LYS A 132 3.75 5.43 10.19
C LYS A 132 3.48 4.64 11.48
N ILE A 133 2.93 3.43 11.39
CA ILE A 133 2.84 2.52 12.54
C ILE A 133 4.25 2.08 12.99
N THR A 134 5.22 2.01 12.09
CA THR A 134 6.62 1.75 12.42
C THR A 134 7.19 2.69 13.47
N ASP A 135 6.68 3.92 13.58
CA ASP A 135 7.14 4.91 14.55
C ASP A 135 6.82 4.48 16.00
N PHE A 136 5.82 3.61 16.20
CA PHE A 136 5.45 3.05 17.50
C PHE A 136 6.57 2.23 18.15
N GLU A 137 7.35 1.50 17.36
CA GLU A 137 8.43 0.62 17.81
C GLU A 137 9.83 1.11 17.43
N ALA A 138 9.95 2.07 16.51
CA ALA A 138 11.23 2.49 15.93
C ALA A 138 12.25 2.92 16.99
N ASN A 139 11.81 3.69 18.00
CA ASN A 139 12.64 4.12 19.14
C ASN A 139 12.40 3.28 20.40
N HIS A 140 11.55 2.25 20.32
CA HIS A 140 11.02 1.48 21.44
C HIS A 140 10.96 0.00 21.10
N PRO A 141 12.11 -0.70 20.93
CA PRO A 141 12.15 -2.10 20.52
C PRO A 141 11.36 -3.04 21.44
N GLU A 142 11.21 -2.67 22.70
CA GLU A 142 10.40 -3.41 23.69
C GLU A 142 8.90 -3.45 23.32
N ARG A 143 8.45 -2.63 22.38
CA ARG A 143 7.05 -2.57 21.91
C ARG A 143 6.75 -3.49 20.73
N ALA A 144 7.76 -4.16 20.16
CA ALA A 144 7.61 -5.00 18.98
C ALA A 144 6.53 -6.11 19.16
N ASN A 145 6.36 -6.63 20.37
CA ASN A 145 5.32 -7.61 20.71
C ASN A 145 3.91 -7.01 20.79
N ARG A 146 3.75 -5.71 20.57
CA ARG A 146 2.48 -4.98 20.55
C ARG A 146 2.10 -4.46 19.15
N VAL A 147 2.86 -4.84 18.12
CA VAL A 147 2.62 -4.51 16.71
C VAL A 147 2.20 -5.78 15.97
N PHE A 148 1.04 -5.75 15.32
CA PHE A 148 0.46 -6.91 14.66
C PHE A 148 0.16 -6.62 13.19
N SER A 149 0.81 -7.34 12.28
CA SER A 149 0.40 -7.38 10.88
C SER A 149 -0.63 -8.49 10.70
N VAL A 150 -1.78 -8.16 10.15
CA VAL A 150 -2.82 -9.14 9.84
C VAL A 150 -2.88 -9.49 8.34
N GLY A 151 -1.89 -9.00 7.57
CA GLY A 151 -1.93 -9.07 6.12
C GLY A 151 -2.92 -8.07 5.51
N ILE A 152 -3.14 -8.16 4.19
CA ILE A 152 -4.10 -7.30 3.50
C ILE A 152 -5.52 -7.84 3.75
N ALA A 153 -5.99 -7.66 4.98
CA ALA A 153 -7.27 -8.21 5.47
C ALA A 153 -7.89 -7.24 6.50
N GLU A 154 -8.37 -6.09 6.03
CA GLU A 154 -8.84 -5.01 6.88
C GLU A 154 -10.04 -5.41 7.75
N GLN A 155 -10.96 -6.20 7.22
CA GLN A 155 -12.11 -6.74 7.99
C GLN A 155 -11.63 -7.61 9.16
N ASN A 156 -10.68 -8.52 8.90
CA ASN A 156 -10.05 -9.32 9.96
C ASN A 156 -9.32 -8.44 10.98
N MET A 157 -8.67 -7.37 10.53
CA MET A 157 -7.98 -6.41 11.41
C MET A 157 -8.94 -5.81 12.44
N ILE A 158 -10.12 -5.39 12.03
CA ILE A 158 -11.12 -4.82 12.93
C ILE A 158 -11.67 -5.88 13.90
N SER A 159 -11.94 -7.09 13.41
CA SER A 159 -12.41 -8.19 14.26
C SER A 159 -11.37 -8.59 15.32
N VAL A 160 -10.09 -8.65 14.95
CA VAL A 160 -8.99 -8.92 15.88
C VAL A 160 -8.84 -7.78 16.89
N ALA A 161 -8.96 -6.53 16.44
CA ALA A 161 -8.93 -5.36 17.33
C ALA A 161 -10.07 -5.42 18.37
N ALA A 162 -11.27 -5.80 17.94
CA ALA A 162 -12.40 -5.99 18.87
C ALA A 162 -12.09 -7.05 19.94
N GLY A 163 -11.40 -8.13 19.56
CA GLY A 163 -10.92 -9.15 20.51
C GLY A 163 -9.94 -8.58 21.53
N PHE A 164 -8.95 -7.81 21.08
CA PHE A 164 -8.00 -7.13 21.98
C PHE A 164 -8.71 -6.17 22.91
N ALA A 165 -9.68 -5.40 22.43
CA ALA A 165 -10.44 -4.47 23.27
C ALA A 165 -11.22 -5.21 24.37
N LYS A 166 -11.80 -6.36 24.04
CA LYS A 166 -12.52 -7.21 25.00
C LYS A 166 -11.57 -7.73 26.11
N GLU A 167 -10.32 -7.98 25.79
CA GLU A 167 -9.28 -8.41 26.73
C GLU A 167 -8.62 -7.22 27.48
N GLY A 168 -9.20 -6.03 27.43
CA GLY A 168 -8.75 -4.84 28.16
C GLY A 168 -7.55 -4.12 27.52
N LYS A 169 -7.20 -4.42 26.28
CA LYS A 169 -6.23 -3.66 25.50
C LYS A 169 -6.88 -2.45 24.84
N ILE A 170 -6.04 -1.52 24.39
CA ILE A 170 -6.43 -0.35 23.60
C ILE A 170 -5.89 -0.55 22.18
N PRO A 171 -6.64 -1.21 21.31
CA PRO A 171 -6.18 -1.44 19.95
C PRO A 171 -6.28 -0.17 19.10
N VAL A 172 -5.20 0.15 18.40
CA VAL A 172 -5.16 1.21 17.39
C VAL A 172 -4.94 0.54 16.04
N THR A 173 -5.93 0.62 15.17
CA THR A 173 -5.85 0.06 13.82
C THR A 173 -5.40 1.12 12.82
N GLY A 174 -4.56 0.73 11.86
CA GLY A 174 -4.10 1.62 10.82
C GLY A 174 -4.22 1.00 9.43
N THR A 175 -4.92 1.72 8.56
CA THR A 175 -4.99 1.48 7.11
C THR A 175 -5.40 2.78 6.40
N TYR A 176 -5.45 2.76 5.06
CA TYR A 176 -5.98 3.91 4.34
C TYR A 176 -7.50 4.08 4.59
N GLY A 177 -7.94 5.33 4.69
CA GLY A 177 -9.34 5.66 5.03
C GLY A 177 -10.37 4.96 4.13
N VAL A 178 -10.09 4.86 2.82
CA VAL A 178 -10.96 4.16 1.88
C VAL A 178 -11.11 2.67 2.20
N PHE A 179 -10.07 2.04 2.73
CA PHE A 179 -10.11 0.62 3.09
C PHE A 179 -10.68 0.41 4.50
N GLY A 180 -10.30 1.26 5.45
CA GLY A 180 -10.81 1.19 6.81
C GLY A 180 -12.33 1.46 6.88
N ALA A 181 -12.78 2.54 6.24
CA ALA A 181 -14.20 2.89 6.22
C ALA A 181 -15.00 2.07 5.21
N GLY A 182 -14.43 1.82 4.00
CA GLY A 182 -15.17 1.19 2.91
C GLY A 182 -15.29 -0.33 2.98
N ARG A 183 -14.27 -1.01 3.54
CA ARG A 183 -14.25 -2.48 3.62
C ARG A 183 -14.73 -3.05 4.96
N CYS A 184 -14.67 -2.25 6.01
CA CYS A 184 -14.88 -2.71 7.39
C CYS A 184 -16.09 -2.08 8.08
N TRP A 185 -16.95 -1.41 7.31
CA TRP A 185 -18.06 -0.65 7.90
C TRP A 185 -19.11 -1.53 8.61
N ASP A 186 -19.12 -2.81 8.31
CA ASP A 186 -20.01 -3.81 8.91
C ASP A 186 -19.38 -4.59 10.09
N GLN A 187 -18.11 -4.41 10.34
CA GLN A 187 -17.42 -4.94 11.51
C GLN A 187 -17.33 -3.94 12.64
#